data_010f64f8942ad03c9e6b7dbb8ef65912
#
_entry.id   010f64f8942ad03c9e6b7dbb8ef65912
#
_cell.length_a   1.000
_cell.length_b   1.000
_cell.length_c   1.000
_cell.angle_alpha   90.00
_cell.angle_beta   90.00
_cell.angle_gamma   90.00
#
_symmetry.space_group_name_H-M   'P 1'
#
loop_
_entity.id
_entity.type
_entity.pdbx_description
1 polymer ?
#
loop_
_entity_poly.entity_id
_entity_poly.type
_entity_poly.pdbx_seq_one_letter_code
_entity_poly.pdbx_strand_id
1 'polypeptide(L)'
;MTYTTLVSAAALAANLDHPHWRIFDCRFSLADTAAGYKSYRQNHIPGAVYADLNKDLSSPVQPYTGRHPLPNIELLAAKLGDWGVNNRCQIVVYDDAGGAFAGRMWWLLRSMGHTQVAVLDGGYGHWRKRGLPTTAILPKIAASGFRSYLDDRQWLSANQIETGLASRSIRLIDARTQERFLGKAEPIDPVAGRIPGALNRPLQSNLDRNGLFLSPDQLRRQFSDLIAPWPAERVVHMCGSGVTACHNLLAMEIAGLGGSKLYAGSWSEWIRNKNRPIAGDERTAKSLT
;
A
#
# COMPACT_ATOMS: atom_id res chain seq x y z
N MET A 1 -15.68 18.39 5.74
CA MET A 1 -14.19 18.38 5.53
C MET A 1 -13.86 17.07 4.82
N THR A 2 -13.06 17.09 3.77
CA THR A 2 -12.68 15.89 2.98
C THR A 2 -11.26 15.47 3.34
N TYR A 3 -11.05 14.19 3.56
CA TYR A 3 -9.75 13.60 3.88
C TYR A 3 -9.24 12.79 2.67
N THR A 4 -8.01 13.04 2.25
CA THR A 4 -7.43 12.44 1.03
C THR A 4 -6.16 11.62 1.27
N THR A 5 -5.54 11.76 2.46
CA THR A 5 -4.32 11.03 2.86
C THR A 5 -4.51 10.34 4.21
N LEU A 6 -4.60 11.10 5.29
CA LEU A 6 -4.79 10.60 6.64
C LEU A 6 -6.07 11.14 7.28
N VAL A 7 -6.64 10.36 8.19
CA VAL A 7 -7.71 10.78 9.09
C VAL A 7 -7.36 10.37 10.52
N SER A 8 -7.58 11.27 11.48
CA SER A 8 -7.34 10.95 12.88
C SER A 8 -8.44 10.06 13.46
N ALA A 9 -8.09 9.30 14.52
CA ALA A 9 -9.05 8.48 15.25
C ALA A 9 -10.22 9.30 15.82
N ALA A 10 -9.96 10.54 16.28
CA ALA A 10 -11.01 11.43 16.77
C ALA A 10 -11.98 11.87 15.66
N ALA A 11 -11.43 12.22 14.47
CA ALA A 11 -12.26 12.61 13.33
C ALA A 11 -13.11 11.44 12.82
N LEU A 12 -12.56 10.22 12.76
CA LEU A 12 -13.33 9.03 12.41
C LEU A 12 -14.42 8.74 13.45
N ALA A 13 -14.10 8.79 14.74
CA ALA A 13 -15.06 8.53 15.82
C ALA A 13 -16.27 9.48 15.77
N ALA A 14 -16.04 10.75 15.43
CA ALA A 14 -17.10 11.75 15.28
C ALA A 14 -17.99 11.53 14.04
N ASN A 15 -17.62 10.62 13.14
CA ASN A 15 -18.31 10.37 11.87
C ASN A 15 -18.71 8.89 11.65
N LEU A 16 -18.71 8.05 12.71
CA LEU A 16 -19.05 6.62 12.60
C LEU A 16 -20.45 6.41 11.99
N ASP A 17 -21.44 7.22 12.38
CA ASP A 17 -22.82 7.12 11.91
C ASP A 17 -23.12 7.99 10.68
N HIS A 18 -22.09 8.63 10.09
CA HIS A 18 -22.29 9.51 8.95
C HIS A 18 -22.65 8.70 7.69
N PRO A 19 -23.79 8.97 7.01
CA PRO A 19 -24.33 8.10 5.95
C PRO A 19 -23.45 8.03 4.70
N HIS A 20 -22.56 9.00 4.50
CA HIS A 20 -21.63 9.04 3.36
C HIS A 20 -20.19 8.62 3.72
N TRP A 21 -19.95 8.07 4.91
CA TRP A 21 -18.66 7.49 5.24
C TRP A 21 -18.71 5.98 5.07
N ARG A 22 -17.64 5.42 4.54
CA ARG A 22 -17.44 3.97 4.42
C ARG A 22 -16.09 3.61 5.01
N ILE A 23 -16.08 2.60 5.86
CA ILE A 23 -14.90 2.20 6.60
C ILE A 23 -14.50 0.80 6.15
N PHE A 24 -13.21 0.58 5.89
CA PHE A 24 -12.71 -0.74 5.47
C PHE A 24 -11.60 -1.22 6.39
N ASP A 25 -11.75 -2.46 6.84
CA ASP A 25 -10.73 -3.20 7.58
C ASP A 25 -9.86 -3.97 6.59
N CYS A 26 -8.60 -3.58 6.46
CA CYS A 26 -7.62 -4.19 5.59
C CYS A 26 -6.58 -5.01 6.36
N ARG A 27 -6.86 -5.44 7.60
CA ARG A 27 -5.94 -6.28 8.39
C ARG A 27 -5.63 -7.56 7.65
N PHE A 28 -4.34 -7.90 7.60
CA PHE A 28 -3.85 -9.05 6.87
C PHE A 28 -2.55 -9.57 7.47
N SER A 29 -2.27 -10.84 7.27
CA SER A 29 -0.96 -11.44 7.60
C SER A 29 -0.49 -12.32 6.45
N LEU A 30 0.77 -12.14 6.03
CA LEU A 30 1.40 -13.03 5.04
C LEU A 30 1.64 -14.45 5.58
N ALA A 31 1.82 -14.59 6.91
CA ALA A 31 2.07 -15.88 7.56
C ALA A 31 0.78 -16.71 7.75
N ASP A 32 -0.36 -16.03 7.99
CA ASP A 32 -1.70 -16.66 8.06
C ASP A 32 -2.70 -15.75 7.36
N THR A 33 -3.00 -16.05 6.10
CA THR A 33 -3.89 -15.24 5.27
C THR A 33 -5.33 -15.17 5.78
N ALA A 34 -5.73 -16.07 6.70
CA ALA A 34 -7.03 -16.03 7.35
C ALA A 34 -7.06 -15.17 8.62
N ALA A 35 -5.89 -14.79 9.17
CA ALA A 35 -5.81 -14.09 10.46
C ALA A 35 -6.51 -12.72 10.43
N GLY A 36 -6.40 -11.97 9.34
CA GLY A 36 -7.07 -10.67 9.19
C GLY A 36 -8.59 -10.79 9.29
N TYR A 37 -9.18 -11.71 8.55
CA TYR A 37 -10.63 -11.95 8.61
C TYR A 37 -11.08 -12.48 9.97
N LYS A 38 -10.32 -13.40 10.58
CA LYS A 38 -10.61 -13.89 11.94
C LYS A 38 -10.63 -12.74 12.96
N SER A 39 -9.63 -11.86 12.90
CA SER A 39 -9.53 -10.67 13.75
C SER A 39 -10.69 -9.69 13.54
N TYR A 40 -11.07 -9.47 12.27
CA TYR A 40 -12.23 -8.65 11.91
C TYR A 40 -13.53 -9.25 12.51
N ARG A 41 -13.74 -10.55 12.37
CA ARG A 41 -14.92 -11.23 12.94
C ARG A 41 -14.99 -11.17 14.46
N GLN A 42 -13.85 -11.14 15.13
CA GLN A 42 -13.79 -11.00 16.58
C GLN A 42 -14.07 -9.57 17.02
N ASN A 43 -13.47 -8.61 16.34
CA ASN A 43 -13.63 -7.21 16.71
C ASN A 43 -13.12 -6.25 15.60
N HIS A 44 -13.91 -5.23 15.28
CA HIS A 44 -13.58 -4.22 14.28
C HIS A 44 -14.21 -2.85 14.63
N ILE A 45 -13.86 -1.80 13.90
CA ILE A 45 -14.48 -0.47 14.04
C ILE A 45 -15.94 -0.56 13.55
N PRO A 46 -16.93 -0.05 14.30
CA PRO A 46 -18.35 -0.12 13.90
C PRO A 46 -18.57 0.36 12.47
N GLY A 47 -19.37 -0.39 11.71
CA GLY A 47 -19.65 -0.08 10.31
C GLY A 47 -18.55 -0.47 9.31
N ALA A 48 -17.40 -0.97 9.76
CA ALA A 48 -16.33 -1.38 8.85
C ALA A 48 -16.67 -2.67 8.08
N VAL A 49 -16.31 -2.69 6.79
CA VAL A 49 -16.33 -3.86 5.91
C VAL A 49 -14.93 -4.43 5.81
N TYR A 50 -14.80 -5.74 5.76
CA TYR A 50 -13.51 -6.40 5.54
C TYR A 50 -13.14 -6.38 4.05
N ALA A 51 -11.92 -5.93 3.73
CA ALA A 51 -11.34 -5.96 2.40
C ALA A 51 -10.11 -6.87 2.41
N ASP A 52 -10.25 -8.05 1.83
CA ASP A 52 -9.19 -9.08 1.79
C ASP A 52 -8.14 -8.72 0.74
N LEU A 53 -6.86 -8.68 1.15
CA LEU A 53 -5.76 -8.36 0.24
C LEU A 53 -5.69 -9.32 -0.95
N ASN A 54 -5.86 -10.62 -0.71
CA ASN A 54 -5.71 -11.65 -1.74
C ASN A 54 -6.92 -11.78 -2.66
N LYS A 55 -8.14 -11.61 -2.09
CA LYS A 55 -9.39 -11.89 -2.80
C LYS A 55 -10.02 -10.66 -3.43
N ASP A 56 -9.79 -9.49 -2.81
CA ASP A 56 -10.46 -8.25 -3.19
C ASP A 56 -9.51 -7.23 -3.80
N LEU A 57 -8.30 -7.11 -3.22
CA LEU A 57 -7.32 -6.08 -3.61
C LEU A 57 -6.21 -6.63 -4.52
N SER A 58 -6.32 -7.89 -4.93
CA SER A 58 -5.38 -8.54 -5.85
C SER A 58 -6.11 -9.50 -6.79
N SER A 59 -5.56 -9.71 -7.98
CA SER A 59 -5.96 -10.80 -8.87
C SER A 59 -5.28 -12.11 -8.50
N PRO A 60 -5.77 -13.27 -8.96
CA PRO A 60 -5.08 -14.55 -8.82
C PRO A 60 -3.66 -14.50 -9.38
N VAL A 61 -2.73 -15.14 -8.66
CA VAL A 61 -1.33 -15.22 -9.06
C VAL A 61 -1.19 -16.07 -10.33
N GLN A 62 -0.42 -15.56 -11.30
CA GLN A 62 -0.06 -16.27 -12.53
C GLN A 62 1.46 -16.54 -12.56
N PRO A 63 1.96 -17.46 -13.41
CA PRO A 63 3.39 -17.79 -13.48
C PRO A 63 4.32 -16.60 -13.69
N TYR A 64 3.83 -15.55 -14.34
CA TYR A 64 4.57 -14.34 -14.71
C TYR A 64 4.26 -13.11 -13.85
N THR A 65 3.36 -13.22 -12.88
CA THR A 65 3.01 -12.10 -12.01
C THR A 65 3.78 -12.12 -10.68
N GLY A 66 3.77 -10.99 -9.97
CA GLY A 66 4.12 -10.94 -8.55
C GLY A 66 3.06 -11.64 -7.66
N ARG A 67 3.29 -11.65 -6.34
CA ARG A 67 2.38 -12.30 -5.36
C ARG A 67 1.03 -11.60 -5.19
N HIS A 68 0.95 -10.30 -5.47
CA HIS A 68 -0.30 -9.52 -5.36
C HIS A 68 -0.51 -8.69 -6.62
N PRO A 69 -0.87 -9.33 -7.75
CA PRO A 69 -1.15 -8.62 -9.00
C PRO A 69 -2.26 -7.58 -8.78
N LEU A 70 -2.30 -6.55 -9.62
CA LEU A 70 -3.41 -5.59 -9.56
C LEU A 70 -4.74 -6.32 -9.78
N PRO A 71 -5.80 -5.99 -9.03
CA PRO A 71 -7.11 -6.60 -9.24
C PRO A 71 -7.69 -6.20 -10.59
N ASN A 72 -8.66 -6.99 -11.07
CA ASN A 72 -9.51 -6.53 -12.15
C ASN A 72 -10.33 -5.32 -11.66
N ILE A 73 -10.17 -4.20 -12.32
CA ILE A 73 -10.72 -2.91 -11.87
C ILE A 73 -12.25 -2.88 -11.98
N GLU A 74 -12.83 -3.53 -12.97
CA GLU A 74 -14.28 -3.59 -13.16
C GLU A 74 -14.93 -4.43 -12.05
N LEU A 75 -14.30 -5.57 -11.70
CA LEU A 75 -14.78 -6.41 -10.60
C LEU A 75 -14.63 -5.71 -9.25
N LEU A 76 -13.52 -4.99 -9.04
CA LEU A 76 -13.35 -4.20 -7.82
C LEU A 76 -14.36 -3.05 -7.74
N ALA A 77 -14.64 -2.38 -8.85
CA ALA A 77 -15.63 -1.31 -8.91
C ALA A 77 -17.04 -1.83 -8.58
N ALA A 78 -17.44 -2.98 -9.15
CA ALA A 78 -18.71 -3.63 -8.81
C ALA A 78 -18.78 -3.97 -7.32
N LYS A 79 -17.73 -4.57 -6.78
CA LYS A 79 -17.64 -4.95 -5.37
C LYS A 79 -17.68 -3.74 -4.43
N LEU A 80 -17.04 -2.64 -4.78
CA LEU A 80 -17.16 -1.38 -4.04
C LEU A 80 -18.61 -0.90 -4.01
N GLY A 81 -19.34 -1.03 -5.14
CA GLY A 81 -20.78 -0.77 -5.19
C GLY A 81 -21.58 -1.66 -4.23
N ASP A 82 -21.31 -2.97 -4.20
CA ASP A 82 -21.94 -3.92 -3.27
C ASP A 82 -21.65 -3.56 -1.81
N TRP A 83 -20.48 -2.99 -1.52
CA TRP A 83 -20.09 -2.47 -0.21
C TRP A 83 -20.65 -1.06 0.08
N GLY A 84 -21.61 -0.61 -0.71
CA GLY A 84 -22.31 0.66 -0.51
C GLY A 84 -21.48 1.91 -0.83
N VAL A 85 -20.39 1.76 -1.59
CA VAL A 85 -19.58 2.89 -2.03
C VAL A 85 -20.19 3.53 -3.26
N ASN A 86 -20.23 4.85 -3.28
CA ASN A 86 -20.43 5.65 -4.48
C ASN A 86 -19.34 6.74 -4.58
N ASN A 87 -19.30 7.47 -5.69
CA ASN A 87 -18.25 8.45 -5.95
C ASN A 87 -18.26 9.68 -5.03
N ARG A 88 -19.24 9.80 -4.12
CA ARG A 88 -19.35 10.89 -3.13
C ARG A 88 -18.98 10.46 -1.71
N CYS A 89 -18.70 9.16 -1.50
CA CYS A 89 -18.37 8.67 -0.17
C CYS A 89 -16.99 9.16 0.28
N GLN A 90 -16.86 9.54 1.54
CA GLN A 90 -15.59 9.55 2.23
C GLN A 90 -15.23 8.12 2.61
N ILE A 91 -14.13 7.60 2.11
CA ILE A 91 -13.65 6.27 2.46
C ILE A 91 -12.53 6.39 3.50
N VAL A 92 -12.61 5.55 4.54
CA VAL A 92 -11.53 5.39 5.53
C VAL A 92 -11.08 3.94 5.49
N VAL A 93 -9.79 3.74 5.33
CA VAL A 93 -9.19 2.40 5.33
C VAL A 93 -8.24 2.26 6.51
N TYR A 94 -8.20 1.09 7.14
CA TYR A 94 -7.29 0.85 8.25
C TYR A 94 -6.75 -0.58 8.26
N ASP A 95 -5.62 -0.77 8.93
CA ASP A 95 -5.07 -2.07 9.32
C ASP A 95 -4.51 -1.99 10.75
N ASP A 96 -3.75 -2.99 11.18
CA ASP A 96 -3.03 -3.02 12.45
C ASP A 96 -1.50 -3.10 12.26
N ALA A 97 -1.03 -2.78 11.04
CA ALA A 97 0.36 -2.84 10.62
C ALA A 97 0.92 -1.47 10.19
N GLY A 98 0.41 -0.38 10.79
CA GLY A 98 0.86 0.99 10.51
C GLY A 98 0.49 1.53 9.13
N GLY A 99 -0.52 0.97 8.46
CA GLY A 99 -0.94 1.37 7.11
C GLY A 99 -0.32 0.53 5.98
N ALA A 100 0.41 -0.55 6.32
CA ALA A 100 1.11 -1.39 5.36
C ALA A 100 0.19 -2.03 4.31
N PHE A 101 -1.03 -2.41 4.70
CA PHE A 101 -2.05 -3.02 3.84
C PHE A 101 -3.14 -2.03 3.44
N ALA A 102 -3.55 -1.17 4.36
CA ALA A 102 -4.51 -0.09 4.10
C ALA A 102 -4.03 0.84 2.97
N GLY A 103 -2.73 1.11 2.91
CA GLY A 103 -2.11 1.88 1.82
C GLY A 103 -2.38 1.30 0.43
N ARG A 104 -2.49 -0.03 0.29
CA ARG A 104 -2.84 -0.67 -1.00
C ARG A 104 -4.26 -0.32 -1.44
N MET A 105 -5.25 -0.39 -0.55
CA MET A 105 -6.63 -0.02 -0.88
C MET A 105 -6.74 1.49 -1.14
N TRP A 106 -6.06 2.33 -0.34
CA TRP A 106 -5.99 3.77 -0.56
C TRP A 106 -5.46 4.08 -1.98
N TRP A 107 -4.36 3.45 -2.39
CA TRP A 107 -3.76 3.67 -3.70
C TRP A 107 -4.68 3.18 -4.84
N LEU A 108 -5.29 1.98 -4.70
CA LEU A 108 -6.24 1.45 -5.68
C LEU A 108 -7.41 2.40 -5.91
N LEU A 109 -8.03 2.90 -4.84
CA LEU A 109 -9.15 3.84 -4.96
C LEU A 109 -8.72 5.13 -5.68
N ARG A 110 -7.55 5.67 -5.36
CA ARG A 110 -7.02 6.86 -6.06
C ARG A 110 -6.73 6.58 -7.53
N SER A 111 -6.14 5.44 -7.86
CA SER A 111 -5.92 5.04 -9.27
C SER A 111 -7.22 4.85 -10.05
N MET A 112 -8.31 4.53 -9.35
CA MET A 112 -9.67 4.45 -9.90
C MET A 112 -10.40 5.80 -9.95
N GLY A 113 -9.72 6.92 -9.63
CA GLY A 113 -10.27 8.27 -9.67
C GLY A 113 -11.03 8.69 -8.40
N HIS A 114 -11.03 7.87 -7.35
CA HIS A 114 -11.69 8.22 -6.08
C HIS A 114 -10.70 8.86 -5.10
N THR A 115 -10.72 10.19 -5.01
CA THR A 115 -9.77 10.95 -4.19
C THR A 115 -10.18 11.11 -2.72
N GLN A 116 -11.46 10.92 -2.38
CA GLN A 116 -12.00 11.04 -1.01
C GLN A 116 -11.72 9.76 -0.21
N VAL A 117 -10.46 9.39 -0.10
CA VAL A 117 -10.00 8.21 0.66
C VAL A 117 -8.83 8.57 1.56
N ALA A 118 -8.89 8.13 2.81
CA ALA A 118 -7.84 8.36 3.80
C ALA A 118 -7.52 7.09 4.60
N VAL A 119 -6.26 6.96 5.01
CA VAL A 119 -5.82 5.93 5.95
C VAL A 119 -6.02 6.44 7.38
N LEU A 120 -6.57 5.60 8.26
CA LEU A 120 -6.67 5.90 9.69
C LEU A 120 -5.26 5.93 10.30
N ASP A 121 -4.83 7.10 10.74
CA ASP A 121 -3.50 7.30 11.30
C ASP A 121 -3.33 6.51 12.61
N GLY A 122 -2.28 5.68 12.68
CA GLY A 122 -2.04 4.72 13.76
C GLY A 122 -2.92 3.46 13.72
N GLY A 123 -3.85 3.35 12.77
CA GLY A 123 -4.65 2.16 12.50
C GLY A 123 -5.48 1.65 13.68
N TYR A 124 -5.85 0.37 13.62
CA TYR A 124 -6.69 -0.27 14.63
C TYR A 124 -6.05 -0.33 16.02
N GLY A 125 -4.72 -0.47 16.08
CA GLY A 125 -3.99 -0.50 17.34
C GLY A 125 -4.13 0.83 18.11
N HIS A 126 -3.99 1.97 17.44
CA HIS A 126 -4.16 3.29 18.03
C HIS A 126 -5.63 3.56 18.40
N TRP A 127 -6.59 3.15 17.54
CA TRP A 127 -8.02 3.23 17.82
C TRP A 127 -8.38 2.56 19.15
N ARG A 128 -7.92 1.31 19.36
CA ARG A 128 -8.15 0.55 20.59
C ARG A 128 -7.48 1.17 21.82
N LYS A 129 -6.23 1.64 21.68
CA LYS A 129 -5.50 2.30 22.78
C LYS A 129 -6.22 3.54 23.29
N ARG A 130 -7.02 4.20 22.44
CA ARG A 130 -7.84 5.37 22.82
C ARG A 130 -9.20 4.99 23.42
N GLY A 131 -9.50 3.73 23.62
CA GLY A 131 -10.77 3.26 24.17
C GLY A 131 -11.98 3.53 23.26
N LEU A 132 -11.76 3.69 21.94
CA LEU A 132 -12.82 4.00 20.98
C LEU A 132 -13.68 2.77 20.65
N PRO A 133 -14.94 2.94 20.21
CA PRO A 133 -15.90 1.87 20.01
C PRO A 133 -15.41 0.78 19.06
N THR A 134 -15.66 -0.48 19.44
CA THR A 134 -15.41 -1.65 18.61
C THR A 134 -16.58 -2.62 18.70
N THR A 135 -16.77 -3.47 17.68
CA THR A 135 -17.89 -4.42 17.62
C THR A 135 -17.52 -5.70 16.88
N ALA A 136 -18.24 -6.77 17.14
CA ALA A 136 -18.24 -7.99 16.33
C ALA A 136 -19.44 -8.09 15.38
N ILE A 137 -20.36 -7.11 15.42
CA ILE A 137 -21.57 -7.08 14.61
C ILE A 137 -21.22 -6.65 13.19
N LEU A 138 -21.47 -7.51 12.21
CA LEU A 138 -21.25 -7.22 10.81
C LEU A 138 -22.21 -6.13 10.30
N PRO A 139 -21.72 -5.15 9.54
CA PRO A 139 -22.58 -4.09 9.04
C PRO A 139 -23.58 -4.63 8.01
N LYS A 140 -24.83 -4.14 8.06
CA LYS A 140 -25.80 -4.29 6.99
C LYS A 140 -25.67 -3.11 6.05
N ILE A 141 -25.24 -3.34 4.81
CA ILE A 141 -24.95 -2.28 3.85
C ILE A 141 -25.88 -2.44 2.65
N ALA A 142 -26.56 -1.37 2.27
CA ALA A 142 -27.27 -1.30 0.99
C ALA A 142 -26.26 -1.04 -0.14
N ALA A 143 -26.39 -1.80 -1.21
CA ALA A 143 -25.57 -1.60 -2.41
C ALA A 143 -25.78 -0.20 -3.01
N SER A 144 -24.76 0.31 -3.67
CA SER A 144 -24.72 1.61 -4.33
C SER A 144 -24.01 1.50 -5.69
N GLY A 145 -23.91 2.58 -6.44
CA GLY A 145 -23.21 2.59 -7.73
C GLY A 145 -21.88 3.31 -7.64
N PHE A 146 -20.78 2.59 -7.85
CA PHE A 146 -19.43 3.16 -7.97
C PHE A 146 -18.96 3.13 -9.42
N ARG A 147 -18.46 4.26 -9.92
CA ARG A 147 -17.85 4.38 -11.24
C ARG A 147 -16.35 4.60 -11.13
N SER A 148 -15.58 3.75 -11.79
CA SER A 148 -14.13 3.89 -11.88
C SER A 148 -13.74 4.78 -13.06
N TYR A 149 -12.73 5.63 -12.83
CA TYR A 149 -12.04 6.44 -13.84
C TYR A 149 -10.55 6.11 -13.75
N LEU A 150 -10.17 4.96 -14.30
CA LEU A 150 -8.84 4.42 -14.16
C LEU A 150 -7.77 5.33 -14.79
N ASP A 151 -6.73 5.67 -14.01
CA ASP A 151 -5.51 6.31 -14.49
C ASP A 151 -4.36 5.29 -14.49
N ASP A 152 -4.11 4.68 -15.65
CA ASP A 152 -3.08 3.67 -15.85
C ASP A 152 -1.65 4.22 -15.85
N ARG A 153 -1.49 5.55 -15.83
CA ARG A 153 -0.19 6.21 -15.72
C ARG A 153 0.41 6.14 -14.31
N GLN A 154 -0.39 5.71 -13.32
CA GLN A 154 0.04 5.64 -11.91
C GLN A 154 0.90 4.43 -11.58
N TRP A 155 1.08 3.49 -12.50
CA TRP A 155 2.01 2.36 -12.30
C TRP A 155 2.83 2.07 -13.55
N LEU A 156 3.92 1.35 -13.35
CA LEU A 156 4.81 0.90 -14.42
C LEU A 156 4.93 -0.63 -14.42
N SER A 157 5.07 -1.21 -15.60
CA SER A 157 5.40 -2.61 -15.80
C SER A 157 6.88 -2.88 -15.54
N ALA A 158 7.26 -4.14 -15.35
CA ALA A 158 8.66 -4.54 -15.17
C ALA A 158 9.57 -4.10 -16.34
N ASN A 159 9.08 -4.15 -17.58
CA ASN A 159 9.85 -3.70 -18.76
C ASN A 159 10.06 -2.18 -18.75
N GLN A 160 9.05 -1.41 -18.31
CA GLN A 160 9.20 0.04 -18.16
C GLN A 160 10.18 0.40 -17.03
N ILE A 161 10.22 -0.39 -15.95
CA ILE A 161 11.23 -0.24 -14.89
C ILE A 161 12.62 -0.49 -15.45
N GLU A 162 12.81 -1.60 -16.16
CA GLU A 162 14.10 -1.97 -16.76
C GLU A 162 14.60 -0.90 -17.73
N THR A 163 13.77 -0.46 -18.65
CA THR A 163 14.07 0.63 -19.59
C THR A 163 14.36 1.96 -18.87
N GLY A 164 13.54 2.30 -17.87
CA GLY A 164 13.67 3.54 -17.12
C GLY A 164 14.94 3.61 -16.28
N LEU A 165 15.38 2.49 -15.72
CA LEU A 165 16.66 2.40 -14.99
C LEU A 165 17.85 2.49 -15.95
N ALA A 166 17.81 1.77 -17.09
CA ALA A 166 18.88 1.79 -18.10
C ALA A 166 19.07 3.19 -18.69
N SER A 167 17.98 3.88 -18.99
CA SER A 167 18.00 5.26 -19.53
C SER A 167 18.17 6.33 -18.46
N ARG A 168 18.25 5.96 -17.18
CA ARG A 168 18.27 6.90 -16.06
C ARG A 168 17.11 7.92 -16.12
N SER A 169 15.90 7.48 -16.48
CA SER A 169 14.70 8.34 -16.55
C SER A 169 13.79 8.22 -15.34
N ILE A 170 14.04 7.26 -14.46
CA ILE A 170 13.30 7.03 -13.20
C ILE A 170 14.24 6.87 -12.00
N ARG A 171 13.68 7.13 -10.81
CA ARG A 171 14.28 6.85 -9.50
C ARG A 171 13.48 5.76 -8.82
N LEU A 172 14.04 4.56 -8.65
CA LEU A 172 13.35 3.42 -8.02
C LEU A 172 13.64 3.39 -6.52
N ILE A 173 12.58 3.25 -5.70
CA ILE A 173 12.66 3.17 -4.23
C ILE A 173 12.00 1.87 -3.76
N ASP A 174 12.74 1.06 -3.00
CA ASP A 174 12.30 -0.21 -2.42
C ASP A 174 11.89 -0.02 -0.96
N ALA A 175 10.63 -0.33 -0.64
CA ALA A 175 10.03 -0.19 0.69
C ALA A 175 10.25 -1.41 1.61
N ARG A 176 10.98 -2.44 1.17
CA ARG A 176 11.35 -3.60 2.01
C ARG A 176 12.31 -3.18 3.13
N THR A 177 12.40 -4.01 4.16
CA THR A 177 13.41 -3.83 5.21
C THR A 177 14.81 -3.81 4.63
N GLN A 178 15.74 -3.16 5.34
CA GLN A 178 17.12 -3.02 4.88
C GLN A 178 17.81 -4.37 4.69
N GLU A 179 17.53 -5.34 5.57
CA GLU A 179 18.12 -6.69 5.49
C GLU A 179 17.68 -7.40 4.20
N ARG A 180 16.40 -7.30 3.84
CA ARG A 180 15.87 -7.86 2.59
C ARG A 180 16.46 -7.16 1.37
N PHE A 181 16.52 -5.85 1.39
CA PHE A 181 17.09 -5.03 0.31
C PHE A 181 18.57 -5.34 0.08
N LEU A 182 19.35 -5.54 1.14
CA LEU A 182 20.76 -5.88 1.06
C LEU A 182 21.02 -7.35 0.69
N GLY A 183 19.97 -8.19 0.65
CA GLY A 183 20.11 -9.62 0.40
C GLY A 183 20.64 -10.42 1.58
N LYS A 184 20.67 -9.84 2.79
CA LYS A 184 21.14 -10.49 4.02
C LYS A 184 20.11 -11.46 4.60
N ALA A 185 18.83 -11.22 4.36
CA ALA A 185 17.72 -12.07 4.75
C ALA A 185 16.59 -11.96 3.72
N GLU A 186 15.98 -13.08 3.34
CA GLU A 186 14.79 -13.11 2.49
C GLU A 186 13.88 -14.28 2.92
N PRO A 187 12.98 -14.03 3.90
CA PRO A 187 12.10 -15.07 4.43
C PRO A 187 10.85 -15.31 3.58
N ILE A 188 10.62 -14.52 2.53
CA ILE A 188 9.35 -14.52 1.79
C ILE A 188 9.54 -14.96 0.33
N ASP A 189 10.55 -14.41 -0.35
CA ASP A 189 10.82 -14.67 -1.76
C ASP A 189 11.95 -15.70 -1.94
N PRO A 190 11.95 -16.51 -3.02
CA PRO A 190 12.97 -17.53 -3.22
C PRO A 190 14.35 -16.96 -3.58
N VAL A 191 14.47 -15.69 -3.90
CA VAL A 191 15.71 -15.02 -4.31
C VAL A 191 15.92 -13.78 -3.45
N ALA A 192 17.08 -13.70 -2.81
CA ALA A 192 17.50 -12.53 -2.03
C ALA A 192 18.15 -11.46 -2.93
N GLY A 193 18.15 -10.20 -2.47
CA GLY A 193 18.79 -9.09 -3.16
C GLY A 193 17.83 -7.97 -3.54
N ARG A 194 18.25 -7.15 -4.52
CA ARG A 194 17.54 -5.95 -4.96
C ARG A 194 17.66 -5.72 -6.46
N ILE A 195 16.81 -4.89 -7.00
CA ILE A 195 16.96 -4.36 -8.35
C ILE A 195 18.16 -3.39 -8.36
N PRO A 196 19.15 -3.56 -9.27
CA PRO A 196 20.28 -2.63 -9.36
C PRO A 196 19.82 -1.19 -9.60
N GLY A 197 20.46 -0.23 -8.92
CA GLY A 197 20.10 1.18 -8.99
C GLY A 197 18.91 1.61 -8.12
N ALA A 198 18.21 0.68 -7.48
CA ALA A 198 17.17 1.02 -6.50
C ALA A 198 17.78 1.60 -5.22
N LEU A 199 17.09 2.57 -4.62
CA LEU A 199 17.33 3.04 -3.26
C LEU A 199 16.45 2.28 -2.28
N ASN A 200 16.85 2.28 -1.01
CA ASN A 200 16.03 1.68 0.04
C ASN A 200 15.41 2.76 0.95
N ARG A 201 14.10 2.69 1.15
CA ARG A 201 13.38 3.40 2.20
C ARG A 201 12.34 2.48 2.79
N PRO A 202 12.67 1.75 3.85
CA PRO A 202 11.70 0.90 4.57
C PRO A 202 10.47 1.70 4.99
N LEU A 203 9.28 1.09 4.85
CA LEU A 203 8.03 1.76 5.22
C LEU A 203 8.02 2.28 6.67
N GLN A 204 8.71 1.59 7.57
CA GLN A 204 8.85 1.98 8.97
C GLN A 204 9.50 3.37 9.15
N SER A 205 10.32 3.80 8.19
CA SER A 205 10.93 5.15 8.20
C SER A 205 9.92 6.28 8.00
N ASN A 206 8.68 5.97 7.67
CA ASN A 206 7.60 6.97 7.54
C ASN A 206 6.80 7.14 8.84
N LEU A 207 7.08 6.33 9.87
CA LEU A 207 6.32 6.30 11.11
C LEU A 207 7.17 6.77 12.29
N ASP A 208 6.50 7.34 13.28
CA ASP A 208 7.08 7.63 14.58
C ASP A 208 7.10 6.37 15.48
N ARG A 209 7.64 6.50 16.69
CA ARG A 209 7.70 5.43 17.72
C ARG A 209 6.32 4.94 18.20
N ASN A 210 5.26 5.68 17.93
CA ASN A 210 3.88 5.33 18.30
C ASN A 210 3.13 4.66 17.13
N GLY A 211 3.75 4.53 15.96
CA GLY A 211 3.16 4.00 14.75
C GLY A 211 2.26 4.99 14.00
N LEU A 212 2.36 6.28 14.30
CA LEU A 212 1.72 7.36 13.55
C LEU A 212 2.66 7.84 12.43
N PHE A 213 2.09 8.34 11.35
CA PHE A 213 2.92 8.96 10.32
C PHE A 213 3.70 10.14 10.86
N LEU A 214 4.93 10.30 10.41
CA LEU A 214 5.73 11.50 10.65
C LEU A 214 5.00 12.73 10.11
N SER A 215 5.30 13.92 10.65
CA SER A 215 4.70 15.16 10.19
C SER A 215 4.99 15.40 8.70
N PRO A 216 4.11 16.12 7.97
CA PRO A 216 4.33 16.46 6.57
C PRO A 216 5.71 17.07 6.29
N ASP A 217 6.20 17.94 7.17
CA ASP A 217 7.50 18.59 7.01
C ASP A 217 8.67 17.62 7.22
N GLN A 218 8.56 16.67 8.16
CA GLN A 218 9.57 15.63 8.36
C GLN A 218 9.65 14.71 7.14
N LEU A 219 8.50 14.25 6.65
CA LEU A 219 8.42 13.43 5.45
C LEU A 219 8.96 14.18 4.23
N ARG A 220 8.57 15.44 4.06
CA ARG A 220 9.04 16.30 2.96
C ARG A 220 10.56 16.40 2.95
N ARG A 221 11.19 16.75 4.07
CA ARG A 221 12.65 16.82 4.16
C ARG A 221 13.30 15.51 3.78
N GLN A 222 12.89 14.41 4.43
CA GLN A 222 13.50 13.09 4.21
C GLN A 222 13.32 12.57 2.78
N PHE A 223 12.15 12.78 2.17
CA PHE A 223 11.94 12.36 0.79
C PHE A 223 12.67 13.27 -0.19
N SER A 224 12.68 14.60 0.00
CA SER A 224 13.42 15.52 -0.86
C SER A 224 14.91 15.18 -0.90
N ASP A 225 15.52 14.88 0.26
CA ASP A 225 16.92 14.47 0.33
C ASP A 225 17.17 13.14 -0.40
N LEU A 226 16.25 12.17 -0.26
CA LEU A 226 16.37 10.86 -0.86
C LEU A 226 16.23 10.87 -2.39
N ILE A 227 15.30 11.68 -2.91
CA ILE A 227 14.98 11.69 -4.33
C ILE A 227 15.79 12.70 -5.14
N ALA A 228 16.45 13.67 -4.50
CA ALA A 228 17.20 14.70 -5.22
C ALA A 228 18.19 14.11 -6.25
N PRO A 229 18.33 14.72 -7.42
CA PRO A 229 17.62 15.91 -7.95
C PRO A 229 16.31 15.56 -8.71
N TRP A 230 15.70 14.42 -8.48
CA TRP A 230 14.57 13.90 -9.26
C TRP A 230 13.24 14.54 -8.82
N PRO A 231 12.38 14.97 -9.75
CA PRO A 231 11.02 15.34 -9.42
C PRO A 231 10.19 14.10 -9.04
N ALA A 232 9.13 14.31 -8.25
CA ALA A 232 8.30 13.23 -7.71
C ALA A 232 7.70 12.32 -8.81
N GLU A 233 7.34 12.88 -9.96
CA GLU A 233 6.72 12.17 -11.09
C GLU A 233 7.64 11.14 -11.75
N ARG A 234 8.96 11.24 -11.49
CA ARG A 234 9.96 10.27 -11.94
C ARG A 234 10.33 9.25 -10.88
N VAL A 235 9.76 9.37 -9.69
CA VAL A 235 9.96 8.40 -8.61
C VAL A 235 8.99 7.24 -8.77
N VAL A 236 9.52 6.02 -8.62
CA VAL A 236 8.73 4.79 -8.65
C VAL A 236 8.98 4.02 -7.36
N HIS A 237 7.91 3.60 -6.70
CA HIS A 237 7.99 2.79 -5.50
C HIS A 237 7.73 1.31 -5.80
N MET A 238 8.52 0.45 -5.18
CA MET A 238 8.36 -1.00 -5.16
C MET A 238 8.53 -1.56 -3.75
N CYS A 239 8.21 -2.83 -3.58
CA CYS A 239 8.50 -3.59 -2.37
C CYS A 239 8.68 -5.09 -2.70
N GLY A 240 8.14 -6.00 -1.89
CA GLY A 240 8.09 -7.42 -2.23
C GLY A 240 7.04 -7.76 -3.30
N SER A 241 5.87 -7.11 -3.26
CA SER A 241 4.70 -7.46 -4.11
C SER A 241 3.78 -6.28 -4.42
N GLY A 242 4.25 -5.04 -4.31
CA GLY A 242 3.48 -3.82 -4.63
C GLY A 242 2.41 -3.43 -3.60
N VAL A 243 2.44 -4.01 -2.42
CA VAL A 243 1.50 -3.69 -1.33
C VAL A 243 2.09 -2.60 -0.43
N THR A 244 3.18 -2.90 0.26
CA THR A 244 3.83 -1.93 1.17
C THR A 244 4.53 -0.77 0.46
N ALA A 245 4.75 -0.85 -0.83
CA ALA A 245 5.17 0.29 -1.66
C ALA A 245 4.14 1.42 -1.65
N CYS A 246 2.83 1.09 -1.57
CA CYS A 246 1.76 2.08 -1.49
C CYS A 246 1.84 2.94 -0.22
N HIS A 247 2.48 2.44 0.84
CA HIS A 247 2.75 3.21 2.05
C HIS A 247 3.75 4.37 1.80
N ASN A 248 4.79 4.14 0.99
CA ASN A 248 5.71 5.21 0.60
C ASN A 248 5.03 6.22 -0.35
N LEU A 249 4.15 5.75 -1.25
CA LEU A 249 3.32 6.63 -2.08
C LEU A 249 2.45 7.55 -1.22
N LEU A 250 1.76 6.97 -0.22
CA LEU A 250 0.97 7.74 0.74
C LEU A 250 1.83 8.75 1.51
N ALA A 251 3.01 8.34 1.98
CA ALA A 251 3.93 9.22 2.70
C ALA A 251 4.42 10.40 1.84
N MET A 252 4.66 10.19 0.55
CA MET A 252 5.00 11.27 -0.39
C MET A 252 3.80 12.21 -0.63
N GLU A 253 2.58 11.70 -0.71
CA GLU A 253 1.37 12.54 -0.80
C GLU A 253 1.18 13.39 0.47
N ILE A 254 1.39 12.81 1.66
CA ILE A 254 1.37 13.56 2.94
C ILE A 254 2.44 14.66 2.94
N ALA A 255 3.61 14.39 2.39
CA ALA A 255 4.70 15.35 2.25
C ALA A 255 4.42 16.47 1.21
N GLY A 256 3.34 16.39 0.45
CA GLY A 256 3.06 17.27 -0.68
C GLY A 256 4.01 17.06 -1.87
N LEU A 257 4.55 15.84 -2.01
CA LEU A 257 5.40 15.38 -3.11
C LEU A 257 4.63 14.33 -3.94
N GLY A 258 3.43 14.68 -4.38
CA GLY A 258 2.56 13.79 -5.16
C GLY A 258 3.10 13.49 -6.57
N GLY A 259 2.50 12.50 -7.24
CA GLY A 259 2.81 12.15 -8.64
C GLY A 259 3.77 10.99 -8.82
N SER A 260 4.33 10.42 -7.74
CA SER A 260 5.14 9.20 -7.84
C SER A 260 4.31 7.98 -8.24
N LYS A 261 4.95 6.95 -8.78
CA LYS A 261 4.30 5.80 -9.42
C LYS A 261 4.59 4.50 -8.66
N LEU A 262 3.76 3.50 -8.92
CA LEU A 262 3.92 2.16 -8.37
C LEU A 262 4.53 1.20 -9.40
N TYR A 263 5.50 0.39 -9.01
CA TYR A 263 5.80 -0.87 -9.67
C TYR A 263 5.06 -1.99 -8.92
N ALA A 264 3.87 -2.34 -9.40
CA ALA A 264 2.97 -3.26 -8.70
C ALA A 264 3.52 -4.69 -8.59
N GLY A 265 4.18 -5.19 -9.62
CA GLY A 265 4.78 -6.53 -9.63
C GLY A 265 5.92 -6.68 -8.63
N SER A 266 6.70 -5.62 -8.43
CA SER A 266 7.75 -5.52 -7.42
C SER A 266 8.78 -6.66 -7.48
N TRP A 267 9.46 -6.94 -6.36
CA TRP A 267 10.50 -7.96 -6.30
C TRP A 267 10.02 -9.34 -6.73
N SER A 268 8.86 -9.76 -6.27
CA SER A 268 8.30 -11.08 -6.57
C SER A 268 7.97 -11.32 -8.05
N GLU A 269 7.73 -10.26 -8.84
CA GLU A 269 7.62 -10.34 -10.30
C GLU A 269 9.00 -10.24 -10.96
N TRP A 270 9.87 -9.33 -10.47
CA TRP A 270 11.19 -9.10 -11.05
C TRP A 270 11.99 -10.38 -11.17
N ILE A 271 12.03 -11.17 -10.09
CA ILE A 271 12.78 -12.42 -10.01
C ILE A 271 12.19 -13.59 -10.84
N ARG A 272 10.99 -13.44 -11.42
CA ARG A 272 10.41 -14.46 -12.32
C ARG A 272 11.17 -14.54 -13.63
N ASN A 273 11.70 -13.43 -14.12
CA ASN A 273 12.54 -13.41 -15.30
C ASN A 273 14.02 -13.52 -14.89
N LYS A 274 14.62 -14.70 -15.12
CA LYS A 274 16.01 -15.00 -14.76
C LYS A 274 17.05 -14.13 -15.51
N ASN A 275 16.65 -13.45 -16.59
CA ASN A 275 17.52 -12.56 -17.35
C ASN A 275 17.59 -11.14 -16.73
N ARG A 276 16.71 -10.81 -15.78
CA ARG A 276 16.73 -9.51 -15.11
C ARG A 276 17.87 -9.44 -14.09
N PRO A 277 18.64 -8.35 -14.07
CA PRO A 277 19.78 -8.22 -13.19
C PRO A 277 19.33 -8.10 -11.72
N ILE A 278 20.12 -8.71 -10.84
CA ILE A 278 19.97 -8.71 -9.39
C ILE A 278 21.27 -8.28 -8.75
N ALA A 279 21.21 -7.35 -7.79
CA ALA A 279 22.32 -7.02 -6.90
C ALA A 279 22.05 -7.56 -5.51
N GLY A 280 23.08 -8.14 -4.88
CA GLY A 280 23.06 -8.69 -3.53
C GLY A 280 24.17 -8.13 -2.66
N ASP A 281 24.42 -8.74 -1.51
CA ASP A 281 25.63 -8.48 -0.71
C ASP A 281 26.81 -9.12 -1.45
N GLU A 282 27.85 -8.32 -1.78
CA GLU A 282 29.04 -8.78 -2.49
C GLU A 282 29.78 -9.94 -1.80
N ARG A 283 29.50 -10.17 -0.51
CA ARG A 283 30.03 -11.30 0.26
C ARG A 283 29.41 -12.64 -0.11
N THR A 284 28.18 -12.68 -0.66
CA THR A 284 27.54 -13.91 -1.11
C THR A 284 27.94 -14.34 -2.53
N ALA A 285 28.43 -13.42 -3.35
CA ALA A 285 28.90 -13.72 -4.70
C ALA A 285 30.22 -14.51 -4.75
N LYS A 286 31.01 -14.47 -3.68
CA LYS A 286 32.33 -15.20 -3.58
C LYS A 286 32.22 -16.64 -3.11
N SER A 287 31.04 -17.16 -2.75
CA SER A 287 30.85 -18.55 -2.31
C SER A 287 30.27 -19.47 -3.41
N LEU A 288 30.12 -18.99 -4.64
CA LEU A 288 29.59 -19.74 -5.79
C LEU A 288 30.62 -19.87 -6.95
N THR A 289 31.87 -19.52 -6.70
CA THR A 289 33.04 -19.88 -7.54
C THR A 289 33.91 -20.86 -6.78
#